data_d0d28a65ce0219d7d89b3a22c1b3d4ce
#
_entry.id   d0d28a65ce0219d7d89b3a22c1b3d4ce
#
_cell.length_a   1.000
_cell.length_b   1.000
_cell.length_c   1.000
_cell.angle_alpha   90.00
_cell.angle_beta   90.00
_cell.angle_gamma   90.00
#
_symmetry.space_group_name_H-M   'P 1'
#
loop_
_entity.id
_entity.type
_entity.pdbx_description
1 polymer ?
#
loop_
_entity_poly.entity_id
_entity_poly.type
_entity_poly.pdbx_seq_one_letter_code
_entity_poly.pdbx_strand_id
1 'polypeptide(L)'
;QKPLHSDGIVDFITWDTEEGRRVYVRSLLFLFLYAIKTLRPEVQLEVCNSIGSALYCDITNGIVLSKYDLRDIDLFMRKLIAAQEPIVYSTISRVEAEKILVERREDDRLQLLGNTPGAQTLTVYKLRDYMEYFFGAMMPDCSYLKQFELINYENGIIINYPDKCCMDRLDKFEPSDALNGMFHELQDWSAKINCNTVAKLNRIISCGYANGIIQVAEALHEKKIDGIADKIGARNK
;
A
#
# COMPACT_ATOMS: atom_id res chain seq x y z
N GLN A 1 -18.84 -15.14 1.11
CA GLN A 1 -18.74 -16.44 0.44
C GLN A 1 -19.70 -16.46 -0.75
N LYS A 2 -19.20 -16.76 -1.95
CA LYS A 2 -20.06 -16.96 -3.12
C LYS A 2 -20.29 -18.46 -3.31
N PRO A 3 -21.52 -18.93 -3.47
CA PRO A 3 -21.78 -20.33 -3.78
C PRO A 3 -21.21 -20.67 -5.17
N LEU A 4 -20.66 -21.88 -5.30
CA LEU A 4 -20.25 -22.41 -6.60
C LEU A 4 -21.51 -22.92 -7.32
N HIS A 5 -21.73 -22.45 -8.54
CA HIS A 5 -22.91 -22.79 -9.36
C HIS A 5 -22.58 -23.72 -10.53
N SER A 6 -21.33 -24.16 -10.66
CA SER A 6 -20.86 -25.05 -11.72
C SER A 6 -19.79 -25.99 -11.20
N ASP A 7 -19.62 -27.13 -11.86
CA ASP A 7 -18.52 -28.04 -11.59
C ASP A 7 -17.19 -27.36 -11.93
N GLY A 8 -16.18 -27.56 -11.08
CA GLY A 8 -14.87 -26.95 -11.24
C GLY A 8 -13.80 -27.64 -10.38
N ILE A 9 -12.55 -27.32 -10.66
CA ILE A 9 -11.43 -27.73 -9.82
C ILE A 9 -11.29 -26.70 -8.71
N VAL A 10 -11.26 -27.15 -7.46
CA VAL A 10 -11.02 -26.31 -6.28
C VAL A 10 -9.57 -26.50 -5.86
N ASP A 11 -8.84 -25.40 -5.77
CA ASP A 11 -7.49 -25.37 -5.24
C ASP A 11 -7.42 -24.45 -4.02
N PHE A 12 -6.47 -24.69 -3.11
CA PHE A 12 -6.28 -23.89 -1.91
C PHE A 12 -5.17 -22.88 -2.12
N ILE A 13 -5.47 -21.61 -1.85
CA ILE A 13 -4.46 -20.54 -1.82
C ILE A 13 -3.76 -20.63 -0.47
N THR A 14 -2.50 -21.07 -0.49
CA THR A 14 -1.67 -21.25 0.70
C THR A 14 -0.56 -20.17 0.73
N TRP A 15 0.12 -20.03 1.86
CA TRP A 15 1.17 -19.03 2.07
C TRP A 15 2.33 -19.13 1.06
N ASP A 16 2.70 -20.32 0.64
CA ASP A 16 3.75 -20.60 -0.33
C ASP A 16 3.44 -20.06 -1.73
N THR A 17 2.17 -19.75 -2.00
CA THR A 17 1.76 -19.11 -3.25
C THR A 17 1.93 -17.59 -3.19
N GLU A 18 2.17 -16.96 -4.33
CA GLU A 18 2.25 -15.49 -4.41
C GLU A 18 0.94 -14.83 -4.01
N GLU A 19 -0.20 -15.42 -4.40
CA GLU A 19 -1.51 -14.88 -4.06
C GLU A 19 -1.79 -15.00 -2.55
N GLY A 20 -1.41 -16.10 -1.90
CA GLY A 20 -1.55 -16.26 -0.46
C GLY A 20 -0.80 -15.19 0.33
N ARG A 21 0.42 -14.86 -0.11
CA ARG A 21 1.19 -13.74 0.48
C ARG A 21 0.53 -12.39 0.25
N ARG A 22 0.01 -12.15 -0.95
CA ARG A 22 -0.76 -10.92 -1.25
C ARG A 22 -1.99 -10.78 -0.36
N VAL A 23 -2.69 -11.87 -0.12
CA VAL A 23 -3.85 -11.92 0.81
C VAL A 23 -3.41 -11.55 2.23
N TYR A 24 -2.30 -12.12 2.71
CA TYR A 24 -1.75 -11.82 4.03
C TYR A 24 -1.35 -10.34 4.17
N VAL A 25 -0.50 -9.85 3.27
CA VAL A 25 0.02 -8.48 3.30
C VAL A 25 -1.12 -7.46 3.22
N ARG A 26 -2.10 -7.71 2.34
CA ARG A 26 -3.29 -6.87 2.20
C ARG A 26 -4.11 -6.83 3.49
N SER A 27 -4.31 -7.97 4.13
CA SER A 27 -5.04 -8.06 5.40
C SER A 27 -4.28 -7.41 6.55
N LEU A 28 -2.95 -7.58 6.60
CA LEU A 28 -2.09 -6.95 7.60
C LEU A 28 -2.09 -5.42 7.45
N LEU A 29 -1.99 -4.94 6.22
CA LEU A 29 -2.09 -3.50 5.92
C LEU A 29 -3.46 -2.94 6.36
N PHE A 30 -4.55 -3.66 6.07
CA PHE A 30 -5.89 -3.24 6.49
C PHE A 30 -6.01 -3.12 8.02
N LEU A 31 -5.51 -4.11 8.75
CA LEU A 31 -5.47 -4.10 10.21
C LEU A 31 -4.63 -2.93 10.73
N PHE A 32 -3.47 -2.66 10.11
CA PHE A 32 -2.60 -1.55 10.46
C PHE A 32 -3.27 -0.19 10.23
N LEU A 33 -3.90 0.01 9.06
CA LEU A 33 -4.63 1.25 8.75
C LEU A 33 -5.77 1.50 9.74
N TYR A 34 -6.49 0.45 10.14
CA TYR A 34 -7.51 0.55 11.20
C TYR A 34 -6.90 0.98 12.54
N ALA A 35 -5.78 0.39 12.93
CA ALA A 35 -5.09 0.74 14.17
C ALA A 35 -4.62 2.20 14.18
N ILE A 36 -4.02 2.67 13.10
CA ILE A 36 -3.62 4.08 12.93
C ILE A 36 -4.86 4.99 13.02
N LYS A 37 -5.90 4.69 12.25
CA LYS A 37 -7.12 5.53 12.23
C LYS A 37 -7.80 5.63 13.58
N THR A 38 -7.69 4.57 14.40
CA THR A 38 -8.30 4.51 15.73
C THR A 38 -7.46 5.24 16.78
N LEU A 39 -6.15 5.06 16.77
CA LEU A 39 -5.26 5.57 17.82
C LEU A 39 -4.62 6.92 17.48
N ARG A 40 -4.43 7.20 16.19
CA ARG A 40 -3.76 8.40 15.66
C ARG A 40 -4.48 8.91 14.42
N PRO A 41 -5.76 9.33 14.54
CA PRO A 41 -6.59 9.74 13.40
C PRO A 41 -6.04 10.96 12.66
N GLU A 42 -5.15 11.73 13.30
CA GLU A 42 -4.45 12.86 12.72
C GLU A 42 -3.34 12.46 11.73
N VAL A 43 -2.84 11.21 11.79
CA VAL A 43 -1.76 10.74 10.91
C VAL A 43 -2.32 10.45 9.50
N GLN A 44 -1.66 11.05 8.50
CA GLN A 44 -1.92 10.77 7.09
C GLN A 44 -0.83 9.86 6.56
N LEU A 45 -1.22 8.67 6.12
CA LEU A 45 -0.32 7.65 5.59
C LEU A 45 -0.51 7.47 4.10
N GLU A 46 0.61 7.33 3.41
CA GLU A 46 0.67 6.85 2.03
C GLU A 46 1.44 5.53 1.99
N VAL A 47 0.84 4.51 1.38
CA VAL A 47 1.49 3.22 1.18
C VAL A 47 2.35 3.34 -0.07
N CYS A 48 3.67 3.31 0.09
CA CYS A 48 4.61 3.63 -0.99
C CYS A 48 5.08 2.38 -1.73
N ASN A 49 6.04 1.67 -1.16
CA ASN A 49 6.75 0.58 -1.85
C ASN A 49 7.12 -0.54 -0.89
N SER A 50 7.49 -1.67 -1.48
CA SER A 50 8.07 -2.78 -0.72
C SER A 50 9.60 -2.67 -0.71
N ILE A 51 10.20 -2.93 0.45
CA ILE A 51 11.64 -3.03 0.64
C ILE A 51 11.92 -4.45 1.13
N GLY A 52 12.36 -5.33 0.23
CA GLY A 52 12.48 -6.76 0.52
C GLY A 52 11.13 -7.38 0.87
N SER A 53 11.05 -8.02 2.04
CA SER A 53 9.81 -8.58 2.62
C SER A 53 9.11 -7.60 3.56
N ALA A 54 9.23 -6.30 3.34
CA ALA A 54 8.62 -5.28 4.17
C ALA A 54 7.89 -4.26 3.31
N LEU A 55 6.86 -3.63 3.88
CA LEU A 55 6.08 -2.57 3.23
C LEU A 55 6.40 -1.24 3.91
N TYR A 56 6.77 -0.23 3.13
CA TYR A 56 6.99 1.12 3.61
C TYR A 56 5.73 1.96 3.48
N CYS A 57 5.35 2.60 4.58
CA CYS A 57 4.26 3.55 4.66
C CYS A 57 4.82 4.91 5.10
N ASP A 58 4.72 5.92 4.24
CA ASP A 58 5.18 7.27 4.52
C ASP A 58 4.13 8.10 5.28
N ILE A 59 4.58 8.99 6.17
CA ILE A 59 3.71 9.92 6.90
C ILE A 59 3.77 11.28 6.21
N THR A 60 2.75 11.59 5.42
CA THR A 60 2.75 12.73 4.49
C THR A 60 2.50 14.09 5.13
N ASN A 61 1.97 14.14 6.34
CA ASN A 61 1.62 15.39 7.03
C ASN A 61 2.66 15.86 8.08
N GLY A 62 3.86 15.27 8.07
CA GLY A 62 4.97 15.68 8.93
C GLY A 62 4.84 15.32 10.40
N ILE A 63 3.86 14.53 10.79
CA ILE A 63 3.73 14.02 12.17
C ILE A 63 4.78 12.92 12.37
N VAL A 64 5.52 13.00 13.47
CA VAL A 64 6.51 11.99 13.84
C VAL A 64 5.92 11.10 14.92
N LEU A 65 5.80 9.80 14.62
CA LEU A 65 5.36 8.82 15.61
C LEU A 65 6.54 8.41 16.51
N SER A 66 6.33 8.47 17.80
CA SER A 66 7.30 7.99 18.79
C SER A 66 7.32 6.46 18.84
N LYS A 67 8.37 5.91 19.49
CA LYS A 67 8.44 4.47 19.80
C LYS A 67 7.26 3.99 20.67
N TYR A 68 6.72 4.87 21.51
CA TYR A 68 5.56 4.56 22.35
C TYR A 68 4.29 4.46 21.50
N ASP A 69 4.09 5.38 20.56
CA ASP A 69 2.96 5.34 19.64
C ASP A 69 2.96 4.04 18.82
N LEU A 70 4.13 3.66 18.31
CA LEU A 70 4.27 2.43 17.52
C LEU A 70 3.99 1.17 18.37
N ARG A 71 4.42 1.18 19.63
CA ARG A 71 4.12 0.11 20.59
C ARG A 71 2.63 0.02 20.89
N ASP A 72 1.95 1.14 21.06
CA ASP A 72 0.50 1.18 21.32
C ASP A 72 -0.27 0.64 20.11
N ILE A 73 0.16 0.99 18.89
CA ILE A 73 -0.39 0.47 17.64
C ILE A 73 -0.19 -1.05 17.55
N ASP A 74 1.03 -1.55 17.80
CA ASP A 74 1.32 -3.00 17.82
C ASP A 74 0.44 -3.74 18.83
N LEU A 75 0.35 -3.23 20.05
CA LEU A 75 -0.48 -3.83 21.10
C LEU A 75 -1.97 -3.85 20.72
N PHE A 76 -2.46 -2.80 20.08
CA PHE A 76 -3.84 -2.74 19.62
C PHE A 76 -4.10 -3.77 18.52
N MET A 77 -3.21 -3.87 17.53
CA MET A 77 -3.28 -4.90 16.48
C MET A 77 -3.27 -6.31 17.08
N ARG A 78 -2.37 -6.59 18.02
CA ARG A 78 -2.30 -7.91 18.70
C ARG A 78 -3.55 -8.24 19.52
N LYS A 79 -4.22 -7.25 20.11
CA LYS A 79 -5.53 -7.45 20.77
C LYS A 79 -6.60 -7.90 19.78
N LEU A 80 -6.66 -7.30 18.60
CA LEU A 80 -7.61 -7.67 17.55
C LEU A 80 -7.32 -9.07 17.00
N ILE A 81 -6.04 -9.42 16.86
CA ILE A 81 -5.59 -10.76 16.46
C ILE A 81 -6.01 -11.81 17.49
N ALA A 82 -5.79 -11.54 18.78
CA ALA A 82 -6.17 -12.44 19.86
C ALA A 82 -7.70 -12.60 19.99
N ALA A 83 -8.44 -11.54 19.70
CA ALA A 83 -9.90 -11.54 19.67
C ALA A 83 -10.48 -12.21 18.41
N GLN A 84 -9.63 -12.61 17.44
CA GLN A 84 -10.04 -13.20 16.16
C GLN A 84 -11.08 -12.34 15.43
N GLU A 85 -10.88 -11.01 15.45
CA GLU A 85 -11.84 -10.08 14.86
C GLU A 85 -12.07 -10.38 13.38
N PRO A 86 -13.33 -10.51 12.95
CA PRO A 86 -13.64 -10.87 11.57
C PRO A 86 -13.37 -9.72 10.61
N ILE A 87 -12.80 -10.07 9.45
CA ILE A 87 -12.66 -9.17 8.30
C ILE A 87 -13.81 -9.47 7.34
N VAL A 88 -14.81 -8.62 7.32
CA VAL A 88 -16.06 -8.89 6.63
C VAL A 88 -16.04 -8.28 5.24
N TYR A 89 -16.19 -9.12 4.22
CA TYR A 89 -16.43 -8.69 2.86
C TYR A 89 -17.83 -8.07 2.73
N SER A 90 -17.92 -6.91 2.10
CA SER A 90 -19.19 -6.23 1.85
C SER A 90 -19.18 -5.56 0.46
N THR A 91 -20.35 -5.32 -0.08
CA THR A 91 -20.52 -4.59 -1.33
C THR A 91 -21.35 -3.34 -1.04
N ILE A 92 -20.87 -2.20 -1.47
CA ILE A 92 -21.57 -0.92 -1.36
C ILE A 92 -21.89 -0.36 -2.74
N SER A 93 -22.91 0.48 -2.84
CA SER A 93 -23.23 1.17 -4.08
C SER A 93 -22.16 2.22 -4.41
N ARG A 94 -22.01 2.56 -5.69
CA ARG A 94 -21.10 3.62 -6.12
C ARG A 94 -21.42 4.96 -5.43
N VAL A 95 -22.69 5.29 -5.31
CA VAL A 95 -23.14 6.54 -4.66
C VAL A 95 -22.74 6.59 -3.18
N GLU A 96 -22.83 5.47 -2.49
CA GLU A 96 -22.39 5.35 -1.10
C GLU A 96 -20.87 5.49 -0.98
N ALA A 97 -20.12 4.85 -1.88
CA ALA A 97 -18.66 4.97 -1.93
C ALA A 97 -18.22 6.43 -2.18
N GLU A 98 -18.85 7.12 -3.15
CA GLU A 98 -18.56 8.52 -3.44
C GLU A 98 -18.80 9.42 -2.22
N LYS A 99 -19.91 9.23 -1.48
CA LYS A 99 -20.19 9.97 -0.25
C LYS A 99 -19.09 9.76 0.81
N ILE A 100 -18.69 8.52 1.03
CA ILE A 100 -17.64 8.18 2.00
C ILE A 100 -16.30 8.83 1.63
N LEU A 101 -15.91 8.78 0.35
CA LEU A 101 -14.68 9.38 -0.14
C LEU A 101 -14.69 10.91 -0.01
N VAL A 102 -15.81 11.56 -0.28
CA VAL A 102 -16.00 13.01 -0.09
C VAL A 102 -15.88 13.38 1.40
N GLU A 103 -16.56 12.65 2.29
CA GLU A 103 -16.49 12.87 3.75
C GLU A 103 -15.08 12.71 4.29
N ARG A 104 -14.31 11.76 3.73
CA ARG A 104 -12.90 11.52 4.10
C ARG A 104 -11.90 12.44 3.42
N ARG A 105 -12.33 13.29 2.46
CA ARG A 105 -11.49 14.16 1.64
C ARG A 105 -10.42 13.38 0.84
N GLU A 106 -10.81 12.21 0.33
CA GLU A 106 -9.95 11.33 -0.46
C GLU A 106 -10.12 11.61 -1.96
N ASP A 107 -9.72 12.83 -2.39
CA ASP A 107 -9.95 13.34 -3.75
C ASP A 107 -9.34 12.46 -4.85
N ASP A 108 -8.16 11.91 -4.64
CA ASP A 108 -7.49 11.02 -5.59
C ASP A 108 -8.28 9.73 -5.81
N ARG A 109 -8.83 9.15 -4.74
CA ARG A 109 -9.66 7.93 -4.83
C ARG A 109 -11.02 8.22 -5.47
N LEU A 110 -11.59 9.39 -5.16
CA LEU A 110 -12.83 9.85 -5.80
C LEU A 110 -12.64 10.01 -7.33
N GLN A 111 -11.48 10.54 -7.73
CA GLN A 111 -11.12 10.71 -9.14
C GLN A 111 -10.90 9.35 -9.83
N LEU A 112 -10.25 8.38 -9.16
CA LEU A 112 -10.10 7.02 -9.67
C LEU A 112 -11.45 6.33 -9.86
N LEU A 113 -12.36 6.49 -8.92
CA LEU A 113 -13.74 5.98 -9.02
C LEU A 113 -14.48 6.62 -10.20
N GLY A 114 -14.32 7.92 -10.41
CA GLY A 114 -14.90 8.65 -11.56
C GLY A 114 -14.43 8.11 -12.90
N ASN A 115 -13.17 7.69 -13.00
CA ASN A 115 -12.56 7.17 -14.22
C ASN A 115 -12.83 5.66 -14.46
N THR A 116 -13.58 4.98 -13.59
CA THR A 116 -13.94 3.57 -13.75
C THR A 116 -15.40 3.48 -14.26
N PRO A 117 -15.64 3.45 -15.57
CA PRO A 117 -16.99 3.38 -16.10
C PRO A 117 -17.62 2.01 -15.83
N GLY A 118 -18.89 2.00 -15.45
CA GLY A 118 -19.73 0.80 -15.38
C GLY A 118 -19.77 0.07 -14.05
N ALA A 119 -18.91 0.34 -13.08
CA ALA A 119 -19.01 -0.26 -11.76
C ALA A 119 -20.15 0.40 -10.95
N GLN A 120 -21.28 -0.29 -10.82
CA GLN A 120 -22.41 0.18 -9.99
C GLN A 120 -22.20 -0.12 -8.50
N THR A 121 -21.33 -1.07 -8.19
CA THR A 121 -21.02 -1.51 -6.83
C THR A 121 -19.53 -1.67 -6.64
N LEU A 122 -19.04 -1.38 -5.44
CA LEU A 122 -17.65 -1.58 -5.03
C LEU A 122 -17.56 -2.60 -3.91
N THR A 123 -16.49 -3.38 -3.96
CA THR A 123 -16.13 -4.29 -2.89
C THR A 123 -15.36 -3.54 -1.82
N VAL A 124 -15.81 -3.65 -0.58
CA VAL A 124 -15.15 -3.10 0.59
C VAL A 124 -14.97 -4.16 1.66
N TYR A 125 -13.99 -3.96 2.53
CA TYR A 125 -13.79 -4.78 3.70
C TYR A 125 -14.09 -3.99 4.95
N LYS A 126 -14.72 -4.63 5.93
CA LYS A 126 -15.10 -4.05 7.22
C LYS A 126 -14.40 -4.78 8.35
N LEU A 127 -13.86 -4.00 9.27
CA LEU A 127 -13.32 -4.47 10.54
C LEU A 127 -13.92 -3.59 11.65
N ARG A 128 -14.90 -4.11 12.37
CA ARG A 128 -15.74 -3.33 13.29
C ARG A 128 -16.44 -2.16 12.58
N ASP A 129 -16.15 -0.94 13.00
CA ASP A 129 -16.66 0.33 12.46
C ASP A 129 -15.82 0.90 11.31
N TYR A 130 -14.62 0.32 11.07
CA TYR A 130 -13.74 0.74 9.99
C TYR A 130 -14.06 0.02 8.69
N MET A 131 -14.14 0.76 7.61
CA MET A 131 -14.38 0.24 6.27
C MET A 131 -13.38 0.84 5.30
N GLU A 132 -12.82 -0.01 4.43
CA GLU A 132 -11.85 0.41 3.44
C GLU A 132 -12.02 -0.39 2.13
N TYR A 133 -11.66 0.25 1.03
CA TYR A 133 -11.62 -0.39 -0.28
C TYR A 133 -10.28 -1.07 -0.50
N PHE A 134 -10.33 -2.35 -0.82
CA PHE A 134 -9.15 -3.12 -1.23
C PHE A 134 -9.45 -3.99 -2.43
N PHE A 135 -8.48 -4.11 -3.31
CA PHE A 135 -8.59 -4.97 -4.48
C PHE A 135 -8.07 -6.37 -4.16
N GLY A 136 -8.93 -7.38 -4.32
CA GLY A 136 -8.60 -8.80 -4.09
C GLY A 136 -9.06 -9.34 -2.75
N ALA A 137 -8.81 -10.63 -2.50
CA ALA A 137 -9.24 -11.32 -1.30
C ALA A 137 -8.43 -10.91 -0.06
N MET A 138 -9.06 -11.05 1.13
CA MET A 138 -8.42 -10.90 2.43
C MET A 138 -8.60 -12.15 3.28
N MET A 139 -7.85 -12.26 4.38
CA MET A 139 -8.05 -13.28 5.40
C MET A 139 -9.46 -13.14 6.00
N PRO A 140 -10.10 -14.24 6.45
CA PRO A 140 -11.45 -14.20 7.00
C PRO A 140 -11.52 -13.45 8.34
N ASP A 141 -10.45 -13.46 9.11
CA ASP A 141 -10.30 -12.79 10.38
C ASP A 141 -8.83 -12.44 10.69
N CYS A 142 -8.63 -11.67 11.76
CA CYS A 142 -7.30 -11.21 12.14
C CYS A 142 -6.40 -12.30 12.75
N SER A 143 -6.92 -13.48 13.15
CA SER A 143 -6.13 -14.52 13.85
C SER A 143 -4.98 -15.09 13.01
N TYR A 144 -5.05 -14.94 11.70
CA TYR A 144 -3.99 -15.35 10.76
C TYR A 144 -2.80 -14.41 10.74
N LEU A 145 -2.93 -13.16 11.24
CA LEU A 145 -1.94 -12.09 11.09
C LEU A 145 -0.95 -12.02 12.28
N LYS A 146 -0.42 -13.16 12.71
CA LYS A 146 0.39 -13.26 13.94
C LYS A 146 1.81 -12.73 13.80
N GLN A 147 2.40 -12.88 12.63
CA GLN A 147 3.81 -12.61 12.37
C GLN A 147 3.99 -11.28 11.65
N PHE A 148 4.32 -10.24 12.39
CA PHE A 148 4.68 -8.93 11.85
C PHE A 148 5.50 -8.15 12.88
N GLU A 149 6.20 -7.15 12.41
CA GLU A 149 6.92 -6.18 13.21
C GLU A 149 6.73 -4.78 12.62
N LEU A 150 6.47 -3.80 13.48
CA LEU A 150 6.39 -2.40 13.10
C LEU A 150 7.68 -1.69 13.47
N ILE A 151 8.30 -1.00 12.51
CA ILE A 151 9.60 -0.35 12.69
C ILE A 151 9.47 1.11 12.25
N ASN A 152 9.89 2.05 13.11
CA ASN A 152 10.05 3.44 12.68
C ASN A 152 11.22 3.51 11.69
N TYR A 153 10.96 4.08 10.53
CA TYR A 153 11.95 4.20 9.48
C TYR A 153 11.78 5.53 8.74
N GLU A 154 12.82 6.35 8.75
CA GLU A 154 12.77 7.71 8.19
C GLU A 154 11.56 8.52 8.67
N ASN A 155 10.73 9.01 7.75
CA ASN A 155 9.51 9.76 8.06
C ASN A 155 8.26 8.87 8.17
N GLY A 156 8.43 7.56 8.15
CA GLY A 156 7.32 6.61 8.08
C GLY A 156 7.50 5.35 8.92
N ILE A 157 6.80 4.33 8.52
CA ILE A 157 6.71 3.05 9.22
C ILE A 157 6.98 1.93 8.22
N ILE A 158 7.84 1.00 8.61
CA ILE A 158 7.99 -0.29 7.96
C ILE A 158 7.06 -1.30 8.64
N ILE A 159 6.27 -1.99 7.83
CA ILE A 159 5.54 -3.18 8.23
C ILE A 159 6.34 -4.37 7.71
N ASN A 160 7.13 -4.99 8.58
CA ASN A 160 7.89 -6.20 8.27
C ASN A 160 7.00 -7.43 8.44
N TYR A 161 7.03 -8.35 7.48
CA TYR A 161 6.22 -9.57 7.47
C TYR A 161 7.06 -10.75 6.96
N PRO A 162 6.61 -12.01 7.18
CA PRO A 162 7.38 -13.20 6.81
C PRO A 162 7.70 -13.27 5.31
N ASP A 163 8.91 -13.73 4.98
CA ASP A 163 9.30 -14.00 3.60
C ASP A 163 8.73 -15.32 3.07
N LYS A 164 8.93 -15.57 1.78
CA LYS A 164 8.41 -16.70 1.00
C LYS A 164 8.67 -18.07 1.60
N CYS A 165 9.80 -18.21 2.29
CA CYS A 165 10.30 -19.51 2.72
C CYS A 165 9.75 -19.97 4.06
N CYS A 166 9.25 -19.09 4.93
CA CYS A 166 8.85 -19.47 6.28
C CYS A 166 7.84 -18.48 6.88
N MET A 167 6.59 -18.91 7.01
CA MET A 167 5.53 -18.09 7.62
C MET A 167 5.74 -17.85 9.12
N ASP A 168 6.48 -18.73 9.79
CA ASP A 168 6.65 -18.68 11.24
C ASP A 168 7.86 -17.86 11.68
N ARG A 169 8.61 -17.32 10.74
CA ARG A 169 9.82 -16.56 11.02
C ARG A 169 9.77 -15.18 10.34
N LEU A 170 10.10 -14.16 11.12
CA LEU A 170 10.39 -12.82 10.62
C LEU A 170 11.91 -12.69 10.44
N ASP A 171 12.34 -12.40 9.23
CA ASP A 171 13.71 -12.00 9.01
C ASP A 171 13.91 -10.56 9.46
N LYS A 172 15.11 -10.26 9.95
CA LYS A 172 15.44 -8.91 10.40
C LYS A 172 15.34 -7.95 9.20
N PHE A 173 14.61 -6.88 9.37
CA PHE A 173 14.60 -5.81 8.36
C PHE A 173 15.99 -5.18 8.25
N GLU A 174 16.52 -5.17 7.03
CA GLU A 174 17.79 -4.52 6.70
C GLU A 174 17.50 -3.33 5.78
N PRO A 175 17.74 -2.10 6.26
CA PRO A 175 17.57 -0.91 5.44
C PRO A 175 18.55 -0.92 4.26
N SER A 176 18.12 -0.41 3.12
CA SER A 176 18.96 -0.22 1.94
C SER A 176 18.95 1.24 1.54
N ASP A 177 19.99 1.97 1.97
CA ASP A 177 20.13 3.41 1.68
C ASP A 177 20.12 3.69 0.17
N ALA A 178 20.67 2.78 -0.63
CA ALA A 178 20.67 2.91 -2.10
C ALA A 178 19.27 2.83 -2.70
N LEU A 179 18.45 1.87 -2.24
CA LEU A 179 17.05 1.74 -2.68
C LEU A 179 16.22 2.92 -2.21
N ASN A 180 16.39 3.34 -0.97
CA ASN A 180 15.68 4.50 -0.44
C ASN A 180 15.99 5.78 -1.21
N GLY A 181 17.27 6.06 -1.42
CA GLY A 181 17.67 7.22 -2.22
C GLY A 181 17.03 7.23 -3.61
N MET A 182 16.92 6.06 -4.23
CA MET A 182 16.26 5.93 -5.53
C MET A 182 14.74 6.19 -5.44
N PHE A 183 14.06 5.66 -4.41
CA PHE A 183 12.63 5.88 -4.23
C PHE A 183 12.30 7.33 -3.92
N HIS A 184 13.06 7.99 -3.04
CA HIS A 184 12.89 9.42 -2.76
C HIS A 184 13.10 10.27 -4.01
N GLU A 185 14.15 9.99 -4.78
CA GLU A 185 14.37 10.69 -6.05
C GLU A 185 13.22 10.52 -7.03
N LEU A 186 12.65 9.32 -7.11
CA LEU A 186 11.48 9.03 -7.96
C LEU A 186 10.23 9.76 -7.47
N GLN A 187 9.99 9.79 -6.15
CA GLN A 187 8.87 10.52 -5.54
C GLN A 187 8.99 12.03 -5.79
N ASP A 188 10.17 12.62 -5.52
CA ASP A 188 10.45 14.03 -5.75
C ASP A 188 10.23 14.41 -7.22
N TRP A 189 10.71 13.56 -8.12
CA TRP A 189 10.56 13.79 -9.54
C TRP A 189 9.08 13.69 -9.97
N SER A 190 8.38 12.64 -9.58
CA SER A 190 6.97 12.45 -9.93
C SER A 190 6.07 13.55 -9.35
N ALA A 191 6.41 14.07 -8.16
CA ALA A 191 5.74 15.22 -7.55
C ALA A 191 5.96 16.51 -8.37
N LYS A 192 7.20 16.77 -8.85
CA LYS A 192 7.52 17.95 -9.68
C LYS A 192 6.75 17.99 -10.99
N ILE A 193 6.51 16.84 -11.61
CA ILE A 193 5.70 16.74 -12.84
C ILE A 193 4.21 16.53 -12.56
N ASN A 194 3.80 16.61 -11.28
CA ASN A 194 2.42 16.39 -10.83
C ASN A 194 1.81 15.05 -11.29
N CYS A 195 2.62 13.99 -11.26
CA CYS A 195 2.28 12.62 -11.69
C CYS A 195 2.62 11.57 -10.63
N ASN A 196 2.47 11.92 -9.35
CA ASN A 196 2.85 11.07 -8.22
C ASN A 196 1.74 10.11 -7.75
N THR A 197 0.55 10.17 -8.33
CA THR A 197 -0.55 9.24 -8.05
C THR A 197 -1.15 8.69 -9.35
N VAL A 198 -1.74 7.49 -9.28
CA VAL A 198 -2.43 6.87 -10.43
C VAL A 198 -3.60 7.74 -10.90
N ALA A 199 -4.29 8.43 -9.99
CA ALA A 199 -5.36 9.35 -10.33
C ALA A 199 -4.87 10.50 -11.23
N LYS A 200 -3.75 11.13 -10.85
CA LYS A 200 -3.12 12.19 -11.64
C LYS A 200 -2.60 11.68 -12.99
N LEU A 201 -1.97 10.51 -13.02
CA LEU A 201 -1.54 9.88 -14.26
C LEU A 201 -2.73 9.63 -15.21
N ASN A 202 -3.81 9.06 -14.72
CA ASN A 202 -5.01 8.81 -15.51
C ASN A 202 -5.61 10.13 -16.04
N ARG A 203 -5.60 11.19 -15.26
CA ARG A 203 -6.03 12.52 -15.70
C ARG A 203 -5.16 13.06 -16.84
N ILE A 204 -3.83 12.93 -16.72
CA ILE A 204 -2.90 13.37 -17.76
C ILE A 204 -3.16 12.60 -19.06
N ILE A 205 -3.36 11.28 -18.97
CA ILE A 205 -3.66 10.43 -20.13
C ILE A 205 -5.00 10.85 -20.77
N SER A 206 -6.06 11.01 -19.97
CA SER A 206 -7.39 11.38 -20.51
C SER A 206 -7.44 12.79 -21.11
N CYS A 207 -6.55 13.69 -20.65
CA CYS A 207 -6.39 15.01 -21.24
C CYS A 207 -5.47 15.05 -22.49
N GLY A 208 -4.90 13.91 -22.91
CA GLY A 208 -4.04 13.81 -24.10
C GLY A 208 -2.59 14.29 -23.90
N TYR A 209 -2.17 14.52 -22.64
CA TYR A 209 -0.80 15.01 -22.33
C TYR A 209 0.22 13.90 -22.07
N ALA A 210 -0.13 12.63 -22.30
CA ALA A 210 0.74 11.48 -22.03
C ALA A 210 2.09 11.59 -22.72
N ASN A 211 2.13 12.01 -23.99
CA ASN A 211 3.39 12.16 -24.76
C ASN A 211 4.37 13.15 -24.12
N GLY A 212 3.87 14.24 -23.55
CA GLY A 212 4.73 15.20 -22.85
C GLY A 212 5.41 14.60 -21.62
N ILE A 213 4.68 13.81 -20.83
CA ILE A 213 5.25 13.11 -19.67
C ILE A 213 6.27 12.05 -20.10
N ILE A 214 6.00 11.31 -21.15
CA ILE A 214 6.94 10.31 -21.71
C ILE A 214 8.25 10.98 -22.12
N GLN A 215 8.20 12.06 -22.89
CA GLN A 215 9.39 12.80 -23.31
C GLN A 215 10.22 13.33 -22.12
N VAL A 216 9.56 13.85 -21.09
CA VAL A 216 10.25 14.33 -19.88
C VAL A 216 10.88 13.16 -19.13
N ALA A 217 10.19 12.01 -19.03
CA ALA A 217 10.70 10.80 -18.38
C ALA A 217 11.94 10.25 -19.12
N GLU A 218 11.90 10.20 -20.46
CA GLU A 218 13.01 9.77 -21.29
C GLU A 218 14.22 10.70 -21.14
N ALA A 219 14.02 12.01 -21.22
CA ALA A 219 15.12 12.99 -21.09
C ALA A 219 15.81 12.90 -19.71
N LEU A 220 15.06 12.66 -18.64
CA LEU A 220 15.62 12.47 -17.29
C LEU A 220 16.38 11.15 -17.17
N HIS A 221 15.89 10.10 -17.79
CA HIS A 221 16.56 8.82 -17.82
C HIS A 221 17.90 8.91 -18.59
N GLU A 222 17.92 9.53 -19.77
CA GLU A 222 19.13 9.79 -20.56
C GLU A 222 20.16 10.60 -19.75
N LYS A 223 19.74 11.68 -19.08
CA LYS A 223 20.64 12.47 -18.24
C LYS A 223 21.27 11.66 -17.10
N LYS A 224 20.56 10.68 -16.56
CA LYS A 224 21.13 9.78 -15.54
C LYS A 224 22.15 8.80 -16.13
N ILE A 225 21.87 8.25 -17.30
CA ILE A 225 22.78 7.37 -18.03
C ILE A 225 24.07 8.13 -18.35
N ASP A 226 23.99 9.36 -18.87
CA ASP A 226 25.14 10.22 -19.13
C ASP A 226 25.98 10.44 -17.86
N GLY A 227 25.35 10.76 -16.75
CA GLY A 227 26.04 10.94 -15.47
C GLY A 227 26.74 9.66 -14.95
N ILE A 228 26.22 8.48 -15.26
CA ILE A 228 26.88 7.19 -14.96
C ILE A 228 28.06 6.98 -15.90
N ALA A 229 27.89 7.24 -17.19
CA ALA A 229 28.95 7.13 -18.20
C ALA A 229 30.14 8.05 -17.86
N ASP A 230 29.87 9.29 -17.45
CA ASP A 230 30.91 10.25 -17.02
C ASP A 230 31.69 9.73 -15.81
N LYS A 231 31.01 9.17 -14.80
CA LYS A 231 31.66 8.59 -13.62
C LYS A 231 32.55 7.39 -13.98
N ILE A 232 32.13 6.55 -14.93
CA ILE A 232 32.92 5.41 -15.41
C ILE A 232 34.13 5.94 -16.19
N GLY A 233 33.95 6.90 -17.06
CA GLY A 233 35.04 7.53 -17.84
C GLY A 233 36.10 8.20 -16.96
N ALA A 234 35.67 8.84 -15.87
CA ALA A 234 36.58 9.46 -14.91
C ALA A 234 37.40 8.45 -14.06
N ARG A 235 36.89 7.24 -13.86
CA ARG A 235 37.63 6.18 -13.13
C ARG A 235 38.65 5.45 -13.97
N ASN A 236 38.55 5.54 -15.30
CA ASN A 236 39.46 4.90 -16.26
C ASN A 236 40.59 5.82 -16.74
N LYS A 237 40.69 7.01 -16.17
CA LYS A 237 41.81 7.96 -16.32
C LYS A 237 42.68 7.94 -15.07
#